data_ba5cf153967c363be3cd79a6528c3780
#
_entry.id   ba5cf153967c363be3cd79a6528c3780
#
_cell.length_a   1.000
_cell.length_b   1.000
_cell.length_c   1.000
_cell.angle_alpha   90.00
_cell.angle_beta   90.00
_cell.angle_gamma   90.00
#
_symmetry.space_group_name_H-M   'P 1'
#
loop_
_entity.id
_entity.type
_entity.pdbx_description
1 polymer ?
#
loop_
_entity_poly.entity_id
_entity_poly.type
_entity_poly.pdbx_seq_one_letter_code
_entity_poly.pdbx_strand_id
1 'polypeptide(L)'
;MEDKKILIELFIDENDEENALSTVSFVSRPAIESNFQYFNKDNKKFIFKATDKEKRIVTGPAMIPNQEIIRMDAEGNPYFVFFTEQTVIKAQEMFFKNGKTKSTNFEHQSNDIDGVTVIESWIVTDPLNDKTNVLGFSDIPKGTWMVSYKVDNDELWNKVTTGEVQGFSIEGIFSKNIIKMDKDINYDTTYDEIRDIINDESISEDDFFDKVNQIIGKLK
;
A
#
# COMPACT_ATOMS: atom_id res chain seq x y z
N MET A 1 -7.49 -31.89 0.70
CA MET A 1 -8.36 -30.76 0.27
C MET A 1 -7.44 -29.85 -0.51
N GLU A 2 -7.76 -29.56 -1.77
CA GLU A 2 -6.93 -28.64 -2.58
C GLU A 2 -6.99 -27.25 -1.95
N ASP A 3 -5.84 -26.80 -1.47
CA ASP A 3 -5.72 -25.46 -0.91
C ASP A 3 -5.79 -24.43 -2.02
N LYS A 4 -6.88 -23.67 -2.01
CA LYS A 4 -7.14 -22.63 -3.00
C LYS A 4 -6.61 -21.32 -2.45
N LYS A 5 -5.71 -20.65 -3.18
CA LYS A 5 -5.30 -19.29 -2.88
C LYS A 5 -6.56 -18.44 -2.74
N ILE A 6 -6.73 -17.82 -1.57
CA ILE A 6 -7.84 -16.89 -1.34
C ILE A 6 -7.36 -15.53 -1.83
N LEU A 7 -7.98 -15.05 -2.91
CA LEU A 7 -7.76 -13.72 -3.46
C LEU A 7 -9.06 -12.92 -3.35
N ILE A 8 -8.99 -11.76 -2.74
CA ILE A 8 -10.14 -10.89 -2.48
C ILE A 8 -9.94 -9.57 -3.20
N GLU A 9 -10.83 -9.24 -4.10
CA GLU A 9 -10.94 -7.89 -4.62
C GLU A 9 -11.58 -6.98 -3.57
N LEU A 10 -10.90 -5.91 -3.23
CA LEU A 10 -11.46 -4.82 -2.43
C LEU A 10 -12.00 -3.75 -3.38
N PHE A 11 -13.24 -3.35 -3.20
CA PHE A 11 -13.89 -2.36 -4.04
C PHE A 11 -14.76 -1.39 -3.22
N ILE A 12 -15.10 -0.26 -3.84
CA ILE A 12 -15.98 0.73 -3.26
C ILE A 12 -17.39 0.51 -3.82
N ASP A 13 -18.31 0.12 -2.95
CA ASP A 13 -19.74 0.08 -3.26
C ASP A 13 -20.37 1.44 -2.95
N GLU A 14 -20.81 2.15 -3.98
CA GLU A 14 -21.43 3.49 -3.84
C GLU A 14 -22.79 3.45 -3.14
N ASN A 15 -23.41 2.28 -3.03
CA ASN A 15 -24.66 2.10 -2.31
C ASN A 15 -24.44 1.80 -0.81
N ASP A 16 -23.23 1.53 -0.41
CA ASP A 16 -22.84 1.28 0.97
C ASP A 16 -22.24 2.57 1.56
N GLU A 17 -23.02 3.26 2.39
CA GLU A 17 -22.61 4.53 3.03
C GLU A 17 -21.39 4.38 3.94
N GLU A 18 -21.06 3.14 4.38
CA GLU A 18 -19.89 2.86 5.20
C GLU A 18 -18.60 2.75 4.35
N ASN A 19 -18.74 2.51 3.02
CA ASN A 19 -17.59 2.46 2.13
C ASN A 19 -16.98 3.85 1.96
N ALA A 20 -15.82 4.07 2.52
CA ALA A 20 -15.11 5.34 2.41
C ALA A 20 -13.61 5.16 2.59
N LEU A 21 -12.85 5.94 1.83
CA LEU A 21 -11.45 6.19 2.16
C LEU A 21 -11.39 7.27 3.23
N SER A 22 -10.85 6.96 4.40
CA SER A 22 -10.80 7.86 5.55
C SER A 22 -9.55 8.72 5.57
N THR A 23 -8.39 8.13 5.26
CA THR A 23 -7.12 8.83 5.32
C THR A 23 -6.03 8.17 4.46
N VAL A 24 -4.97 8.92 4.21
CA VAL A 24 -3.69 8.42 3.70
C VAL A 24 -2.65 8.67 4.78
N SER A 25 -2.09 7.60 5.33
CA SER A 25 -1.16 7.63 6.45
C SER A 25 0.29 7.64 5.99
N PHE A 26 1.15 8.30 6.75
CA PHE A 26 2.59 8.18 6.64
C PHE A 26 3.06 7.00 7.47
N VAL A 27 3.75 6.06 6.87
CA VAL A 27 4.15 4.81 7.53
C VAL A 27 5.62 4.50 7.33
N SER A 28 6.23 3.86 8.33
CA SER A 28 7.59 3.32 8.22
C SER A 28 7.64 2.17 7.21
N ARG A 29 6.53 1.43 7.10
CA ARG A 29 6.37 0.28 6.20
C ARG A 29 5.10 0.44 5.37
N PRO A 30 5.20 0.97 4.14
CA PRO A 30 4.03 1.15 3.27
C PRO A 30 3.28 -0.16 3.04
N ALA A 31 1.94 -0.10 3.13
CA ALA A 31 1.02 -1.22 3.00
C ALA A 31 1.19 -2.33 4.04
N ILE A 32 1.76 -1.99 5.20
CA ILE A 32 1.81 -2.87 6.35
C ILE A 32 0.91 -2.32 7.45
N GLU A 33 -0.38 -2.47 7.34
CA GLU A 33 -1.16 -2.70 8.53
C GLU A 33 -1.18 -4.18 8.81
N SER A 34 -0.62 -4.56 9.91
CA SER A 34 -0.51 -5.93 10.37
C SER A 34 -0.13 -6.90 9.24
N ASN A 35 1.10 -6.80 8.83
CA ASN A 35 1.88 -7.85 8.20
C ASN A 35 1.89 -7.93 6.70
N PHE A 36 2.15 -6.99 5.87
CA PHE A 36 2.73 -7.27 4.57
C PHE A 36 2.45 -6.34 3.42
N GLN A 37 3.53 -6.19 2.76
CA GLN A 37 3.85 -5.24 1.73
C GLN A 37 3.46 -5.62 0.32
N TYR A 38 3.59 -4.61 -0.51
CA TYR A 38 3.65 -4.57 -1.94
C TYR A 38 4.76 -5.44 -2.51
N PHE A 39 4.41 -6.52 -3.19
CA PHE A 39 5.32 -7.20 -4.10
C PHE A 39 4.74 -7.14 -5.50
N ASN A 40 5.38 -6.42 -6.38
CA ASN A 40 5.13 -6.62 -7.80
C ASN A 40 5.97 -7.80 -8.30
N LYS A 41 5.69 -8.26 -9.52
CA LYS A 41 6.39 -9.40 -10.16
C LYS A 41 7.92 -9.25 -10.21
N ASP A 42 8.46 -8.06 -10.01
CA ASP A 42 9.87 -7.72 -10.14
C ASP A 42 10.52 -7.35 -8.79
N ASN A 43 9.88 -7.63 -7.65
CA ASN A 43 10.35 -7.30 -6.29
C ASN A 43 10.66 -5.80 -6.09
N LYS A 44 9.98 -4.91 -6.82
CA LYS A 44 10.20 -3.47 -6.70
C LYS A 44 9.44 -2.90 -5.51
N LYS A 45 10.16 -2.25 -4.62
CA LYS A 45 9.60 -1.51 -3.49
C LYS A 45 9.24 -0.11 -3.97
N PHE A 46 7.95 0.23 -3.94
CA PHE A 46 7.49 1.58 -4.23
C PHE A 46 7.39 2.38 -2.94
N ILE A 47 8.45 3.09 -2.62
CA ILE A 47 8.50 4.03 -1.49
C ILE A 47 8.27 5.46 -1.99
N PHE A 48 7.84 6.34 -1.11
CA PHE A 48 7.79 7.75 -1.46
C PHE A 48 9.20 8.36 -1.53
N LYS A 49 9.31 9.56 -2.11
CA LYS A 49 10.56 10.33 -2.19
C LYS A 49 10.33 11.75 -1.73
N ALA A 50 11.31 12.33 -1.04
CA ALA A 50 11.38 13.77 -0.84
C ALA A 50 11.78 14.41 -2.18
N THR A 51 10.78 14.78 -3.00
CA THR A 51 10.98 15.27 -4.37
C THR A 51 11.44 16.74 -4.40
N ASP A 52 11.14 17.50 -3.37
CA ASP A 52 11.66 18.87 -3.16
C ASP A 52 11.94 19.07 -1.67
N LYS A 53 13.23 18.97 -1.30
CA LYS A 53 13.63 19.10 0.11
C LYS A 53 13.51 20.51 0.65
N GLU A 54 13.71 21.52 -0.17
CA GLU A 54 13.60 22.92 0.26
C GLU A 54 12.15 23.28 0.56
N LYS A 55 11.24 22.82 -0.30
CA LYS A 55 9.81 23.02 -0.11
C LYS A 55 9.15 21.96 0.78
N ARG A 56 9.90 20.97 1.26
CA ARG A 56 9.40 19.85 2.06
C ARG A 56 8.24 19.11 1.38
N ILE A 57 8.44 18.72 0.12
CA ILE A 57 7.45 17.97 -0.66
C ILE A 57 7.85 16.50 -0.71
N VAL A 58 6.91 15.64 -0.37
CA VAL A 58 7.05 14.18 -0.42
C VAL A 58 6.05 13.64 -1.44
N THR A 59 6.53 12.88 -2.40
CA THR A 59 5.71 12.28 -3.46
C THR A 59 5.85 10.77 -3.45
N GLY A 60 4.75 10.06 -3.68
CA GLY A 60 4.74 8.61 -3.81
C GLY A 60 3.37 8.05 -4.18
N PRO A 61 3.30 6.73 -4.43
CA PRO A 61 2.03 6.06 -4.67
C PRO A 61 1.23 5.94 -3.37
N ALA A 62 -0.05 6.30 -3.42
CA ALA A 62 -1.03 6.03 -2.37
C ALA A 62 -1.70 4.67 -2.58
N MET A 63 -2.04 4.32 -3.84
CA MET A 63 -2.60 3.03 -4.21
C MET A 63 -2.06 2.57 -5.57
N ILE A 64 -1.74 1.29 -5.67
CA ILE A 64 -1.30 0.65 -6.91
C ILE A 64 -2.32 -0.42 -7.30
N PRO A 65 -2.88 -0.37 -8.52
CA PRO A 65 -3.88 -1.34 -8.94
C PRO A 65 -3.29 -2.71 -9.23
N ASN A 66 -4.12 -3.75 -9.06
CA ASN A 66 -3.82 -5.14 -9.38
C ASN A 66 -2.60 -5.71 -8.68
N GLN A 67 -2.18 -5.06 -7.60
CA GLN A 67 -1.09 -5.52 -6.77
C GLN A 67 -1.66 -6.35 -5.61
N GLU A 68 -1.19 -7.59 -5.50
CA GLU A 68 -1.59 -8.46 -4.40
C GLU A 68 -0.92 -8.02 -3.11
N ILE A 69 -1.75 -7.81 -2.09
CA ILE A 69 -1.34 -7.41 -0.75
C ILE A 69 -1.70 -8.55 0.18
N ILE A 70 -0.74 -9.08 0.91
CA ILE A 70 -0.99 -10.14 1.87
C ILE A 70 -1.67 -9.58 3.12
N ARG A 71 -2.62 -10.33 3.67
CA ARG A 71 -3.33 -10.04 4.92
C ARG A 71 -3.45 -11.32 5.74
N MET A 72 -3.65 -11.16 7.03
CA MET A 72 -3.91 -12.29 7.93
C MET A 72 -5.35 -12.20 8.45
N ASP A 73 -6.02 -13.36 8.56
CA ASP A 73 -7.29 -13.46 9.25
C ASP A 73 -7.11 -13.52 10.79
N ALA A 74 -8.20 -13.60 11.53
CA ALA A 74 -8.17 -13.66 12.99
C ALA A 74 -7.48 -14.94 13.54
N GLU A 75 -7.44 -15.99 12.75
CA GLU A 75 -6.82 -17.27 13.05
C GLU A 75 -5.34 -17.33 12.64
N GLY A 76 -4.84 -16.25 11.99
CA GLY A 76 -3.46 -16.16 11.51
C GLY A 76 -3.23 -16.82 10.14
N ASN A 77 -4.29 -17.08 9.36
CA ASN A 77 -4.14 -17.61 8.01
C ASN A 77 -3.97 -16.48 7.00
N PRO A 78 -2.98 -16.55 6.11
CA PRO A 78 -2.75 -15.52 5.11
C PRO A 78 -3.78 -15.60 3.97
N TYR A 79 -4.18 -14.45 3.49
CA TYR A 79 -4.96 -14.28 2.28
C TYR A 79 -4.47 -13.06 1.51
N PHE A 80 -4.85 -12.93 0.24
CA PHE A 80 -4.42 -11.81 -0.60
C PHE A 80 -5.59 -10.89 -0.90
N VAL A 81 -5.32 -9.60 -0.89
CA VAL A 81 -6.27 -8.58 -1.34
C VAL A 81 -5.65 -7.76 -2.45
N PHE A 82 -6.47 -7.19 -3.32
CA PHE A 82 -6.03 -6.25 -4.34
C PHE A 82 -7.13 -5.24 -4.66
N PHE A 83 -6.75 -4.17 -5.34
CA PHE A 83 -7.64 -3.14 -5.84
C PHE A 83 -7.57 -3.11 -7.37
N THR A 84 -8.70 -3.02 -8.06
CA THR A 84 -8.70 -2.78 -9.50
C THR A 84 -8.38 -1.31 -9.82
N GLU A 85 -7.98 -1.02 -11.07
CA GLU A 85 -7.78 0.38 -11.53
C GLU A 85 -9.01 1.24 -11.25
N GLN A 86 -10.21 0.68 -11.47
CA GLN A 86 -11.47 1.39 -11.24
C GLN A 86 -11.66 1.73 -9.76
N THR A 87 -11.34 0.80 -8.87
CA THR A 87 -11.40 1.04 -7.41
C THR A 87 -10.42 2.11 -6.97
N VAL A 88 -9.21 2.12 -7.52
CA VAL A 88 -8.21 3.15 -7.23
C VAL A 88 -8.70 4.54 -7.63
N ILE A 89 -9.30 4.66 -8.83
CA ILE A 89 -9.87 5.94 -9.30
C ILE A 89 -11.00 6.40 -8.38
N LYS A 90 -11.93 5.51 -8.02
CA LYS A 90 -13.03 5.82 -7.09
C LYS A 90 -12.52 6.24 -5.71
N ALA A 91 -11.50 5.56 -5.19
CA ALA A 91 -10.90 5.90 -3.90
C ALA A 91 -10.32 7.32 -3.90
N GLN A 92 -9.61 7.69 -4.98
CA GLN A 92 -9.12 9.05 -5.16
C GLN A 92 -10.27 10.07 -5.18
N GLU A 93 -11.32 9.83 -5.98
CA GLU A 93 -12.47 10.72 -6.07
C GLU A 93 -13.14 10.92 -4.70
N MET A 94 -13.38 9.84 -3.96
CA MET A 94 -13.99 9.89 -2.64
C MET A 94 -13.14 10.62 -1.62
N PHE A 95 -11.81 10.42 -1.65
CA PHE A 95 -10.88 11.16 -0.81
C PHE A 95 -11.05 12.67 -0.94
N PHE A 96 -11.18 13.17 -2.19
CA PHE A 96 -11.41 14.59 -2.44
C PHE A 96 -12.83 15.04 -2.14
N LYS A 97 -13.85 14.27 -2.55
CA LYS A 97 -15.27 14.58 -2.27
C LYS A 97 -15.51 14.71 -0.76
N ASN A 98 -14.86 13.88 0.05
CA ASN A 98 -14.98 13.87 1.50
C ASN A 98 -14.06 14.89 2.21
N GLY A 99 -13.36 15.75 1.47
CA GLY A 99 -12.51 16.80 2.03
C GLY A 99 -11.30 16.29 2.81
N LYS A 100 -10.78 15.09 2.49
CA LYS A 100 -9.74 14.39 3.26
C LYS A 100 -8.30 14.86 2.98
N THR A 101 -8.11 15.95 2.26
CA THR A 101 -6.78 16.47 1.86
C THR A 101 -5.88 16.89 3.02
N LYS A 102 -6.43 17.02 4.22
CA LYS A 102 -5.71 17.30 5.47
C LYS A 102 -5.81 16.17 6.49
N SER A 103 -6.59 15.13 6.19
CA SER A 103 -6.71 13.95 7.05
C SER A 103 -5.54 13.03 6.74
N THR A 104 -4.51 13.12 7.55
CA THR A 104 -3.34 12.24 7.49
C THR A 104 -2.85 11.97 8.91
N ASN A 105 -2.38 10.76 9.14
CA ASN A 105 -1.84 10.37 10.43
C ASN A 105 -0.48 9.65 10.25
N PHE A 106 0.13 9.29 11.37
CA PHE A 106 1.34 8.50 11.40
C PHE A 106 1.01 7.10 11.93
N GLU A 107 1.45 6.07 11.20
CA GLU A 107 1.28 4.65 11.59
C GLU A 107 -0.17 4.31 11.97
N HIS A 108 -1.14 4.84 11.21
CA HIS A 108 -2.58 4.59 11.45
C HIS A 108 -3.07 4.95 12.87
N GLN A 109 -2.42 5.90 13.52
CA GLN A 109 -2.86 6.41 14.81
C GLN A 109 -4.15 7.22 14.65
N SER A 110 -4.95 7.27 15.71
CA SER A 110 -6.28 7.90 15.67
C SER A 110 -6.27 9.43 15.48
N ASN A 111 -5.13 10.08 15.64
CA ASN A 111 -5.02 11.54 15.55
C ASN A 111 -4.39 11.96 14.23
N ASP A 112 -5.04 12.87 13.53
CA ASP A 112 -4.46 13.53 12.37
C ASP A 112 -3.23 14.36 12.77
N ILE A 113 -2.26 14.45 11.86
CA ILE A 113 -1.05 15.26 12.03
C ILE A 113 -1.30 16.64 11.41
N ASP A 114 -1.15 17.68 12.22
CA ASP A 114 -1.20 19.05 11.76
C ASP A 114 0.03 19.41 10.89
N GLY A 115 -0.18 20.33 9.95
CA GLY A 115 0.91 20.82 9.09
C GLY A 115 1.25 19.87 7.93
N VAL A 116 0.34 18.99 7.56
CA VAL A 116 0.49 18.09 6.41
C VAL A 116 -0.71 18.27 5.47
N THR A 117 -0.45 18.50 4.19
CA THR A 117 -1.52 18.79 3.23
C THR A 117 -1.20 18.19 1.87
N VAL A 118 -2.18 17.55 1.25
CA VAL A 118 -2.08 17.13 -0.16
C VAL A 118 -2.05 18.38 -1.03
N ILE A 119 -0.99 18.53 -1.82
CA ILE A 119 -0.83 19.62 -2.77
C ILE A 119 -0.96 19.18 -4.22
N GLU A 120 -0.84 17.88 -4.47
CA GLU A 120 -0.96 17.31 -5.79
C GLU A 120 -1.47 15.87 -5.70
N SER A 121 -2.28 15.48 -6.68
CA SER A 121 -2.83 14.13 -6.79
C SER A 121 -3.19 13.81 -8.23
N TRP A 122 -2.82 12.64 -8.73
CA TRP A 122 -3.14 12.21 -10.09
C TRP A 122 -3.19 10.70 -10.21
N ILE A 123 -3.86 10.22 -11.26
CA ILE A 123 -3.81 8.83 -11.70
C ILE A 123 -2.83 8.72 -12.87
N VAL A 124 -1.93 7.78 -12.81
CA VAL A 124 -0.99 7.49 -13.91
C VAL A 124 -1.75 6.87 -15.07
N THR A 125 -1.92 7.62 -16.15
CA THR A 125 -2.66 7.17 -17.35
C THR A 125 -1.76 6.60 -18.44
N ASP A 126 -0.54 7.13 -18.56
CA ASP A 126 0.48 6.68 -19.51
C ASP A 126 1.83 6.57 -18.78
N PRO A 127 2.21 5.39 -18.29
CA PRO A 127 3.44 5.19 -17.51
C PRO A 127 4.72 5.64 -18.23
N LEU A 128 4.74 5.63 -19.56
CA LEU A 128 5.94 6.00 -20.33
C LEU A 128 6.14 7.53 -20.39
N ASN A 129 5.05 8.29 -20.37
CA ASN A 129 5.07 9.76 -20.50
C ASN A 129 4.61 10.47 -19.22
N ASP A 130 4.47 9.75 -18.11
CA ASP A 130 4.05 10.34 -16.83
C ASP A 130 5.19 11.06 -16.14
N LYS A 131 4.86 12.12 -15.40
CA LYS A 131 5.82 12.87 -14.59
C LYS A 131 6.49 12.05 -13.49
N THR A 132 5.95 10.88 -13.12
CA THR A 132 6.59 9.94 -12.20
C THR A 132 8.01 9.60 -12.64
N ASN A 133 8.26 9.49 -13.95
CA ASN A 133 9.59 9.22 -14.48
C ASN A 133 10.58 10.36 -14.17
N VAL A 134 10.14 11.62 -14.31
CA VAL A 134 10.96 12.80 -13.99
C VAL A 134 11.22 12.91 -12.48
N LEU A 135 10.25 12.48 -11.67
CA LEU A 135 10.37 12.43 -10.21
C LEU A 135 11.21 11.24 -9.71
N GLY A 136 11.70 10.40 -10.63
CA GLY A 136 12.59 9.28 -10.33
C GLY A 136 11.87 8.00 -9.92
N PHE A 137 10.58 7.87 -10.20
CA PHE A 137 9.85 6.62 -10.06
C PHE A 137 9.86 5.91 -11.40
N SER A 138 10.52 4.77 -11.48
CA SER A 138 10.50 3.90 -12.67
C SER A 138 9.40 2.85 -12.53
N ASP A 139 8.81 2.48 -13.67
CA ASP A 139 7.92 1.32 -13.79
C ASP A 139 6.64 1.39 -12.91
N ILE A 140 6.17 2.58 -12.60
CA ILE A 140 4.87 2.77 -11.94
C ILE A 140 3.76 2.25 -12.88
N PRO A 141 2.91 1.34 -12.44
CA PRO A 141 1.83 0.81 -13.28
C PRO A 141 0.80 1.87 -13.65
N LYS A 142 0.19 1.72 -14.83
CA LYS A 142 -1.00 2.46 -15.19
C LYS A 142 -2.09 2.25 -14.15
N GLY A 143 -2.88 3.31 -13.88
CA GLY A 143 -3.94 3.28 -12.87
C GLY A 143 -3.47 3.54 -11.45
N THR A 144 -2.17 3.70 -11.22
CA THR A 144 -1.64 4.05 -9.90
C THR A 144 -2.09 5.45 -9.49
N TRP A 145 -2.59 5.57 -8.27
CA TRP A 145 -2.86 6.86 -7.65
C TRP A 145 -1.59 7.39 -6.97
N MET A 146 -1.09 8.50 -7.49
CA MET A 146 0.05 9.22 -6.95
C MET A 146 -0.40 10.45 -6.17
N VAL A 147 0.32 10.77 -5.08
CA VAL A 147 0.08 11.95 -4.25
C VAL A 147 1.37 12.68 -3.95
N SER A 148 1.28 14.00 -3.80
CA SER A 148 2.36 14.82 -3.24
C SER A 148 1.82 15.56 -2.01
N TYR A 149 2.55 15.43 -0.91
CA TYR A 149 2.26 16.11 0.34
C TYR A 149 3.26 17.22 0.62
N LYS A 150 2.77 18.37 1.03
CA LYS A 150 3.54 19.40 1.72
C LYS A 150 3.59 19.04 3.20
N VAL A 151 4.79 18.95 3.76
CA VAL A 151 5.03 18.56 5.14
C VAL A 151 5.65 19.75 5.90
N ASP A 152 4.80 20.57 6.52
CA ASP A 152 5.22 21.70 7.36
C ASP A 152 5.50 21.25 8.82
N ASN A 153 5.07 20.04 9.20
CA ASN A 153 5.35 19.42 10.49
C ASN A 153 6.84 19.03 10.60
N ASP A 154 7.57 19.63 11.53
CA ASP A 154 9.02 19.42 11.68
C ASP A 154 9.37 18.00 12.12
N GLU A 155 8.57 17.39 13.01
CA GLU A 155 8.80 16.04 13.49
C GLU A 155 8.64 15.01 12.36
N LEU A 156 7.51 15.09 11.63
CA LEU A 156 7.29 14.21 10.49
C LEU A 156 8.33 14.42 9.39
N TRP A 157 8.70 15.69 9.11
CA TRP A 157 9.74 15.96 8.12
C TRP A 157 11.08 15.33 8.50
N ASN A 158 11.44 15.36 9.77
CA ASN A 158 12.65 14.68 10.25
C ASN A 158 12.58 13.16 10.02
N LYS A 159 11.44 12.53 10.35
CA LYS A 159 11.21 11.08 10.11
C LYS A 159 11.31 10.71 8.62
N VAL A 160 10.79 11.57 7.73
CA VAL A 160 10.92 11.40 6.27
C VAL A 160 12.38 11.48 5.82
N THR A 161 13.13 12.48 6.29
CA THR A 161 14.52 12.72 5.84
C THR A 161 15.51 11.71 6.40
N THR A 162 15.24 11.14 7.57
CA THR A 162 16.04 10.07 8.18
C THR A 162 15.71 8.68 7.63
N GLY A 163 14.61 8.56 6.84
CA GLY A 163 14.16 7.28 6.30
C GLY A 163 13.39 6.40 7.31
N GLU A 164 13.02 6.94 8.47
CA GLU A 164 12.15 6.27 9.43
C GLU A 164 10.75 6.05 8.84
N VAL A 165 10.27 7.01 8.05
CA VAL A 165 9.01 6.93 7.29
C VAL A 165 9.35 6.77 5.82
N GLN A 166 8.80 5.74 5.17
CA GLN A 166 9.20 5.33 3.82
C GLN A 166 8.08 5.32 2.79
N GLY A 167 6.82 5.46 3.20
CA GLY A 167 5.73 5.41 2.23
C GLY A 167 4.39 5.85 2.78
N PHE A 168 3.38 5.66 1.93
CA PHE A 168 1.99 5.90 2.25
C PHE A 168 1.23 4.58 2.42
N SER A 169 0.25 4.59 3.29
CA SER A 169 -0.74 3.53 3.44
C SER A 169 -2.13 4.15 3.50
N ILE A 170 -3.12 3.46 2.96
CA ILE A 170 -4.51 3.93 2.97
C ILE A 170 -5.29 3.30 4.10
N GLU A 171 -6.21 4.08 4.66
CA GLU A 171 -7.26 3.59 5.55
C GLU A 171 -8.61 3.80 4.91
N GLY A 172 -9.46 2.79 5.02
CA GLY A 172 -10.80 2.85 4.46
C GLY A 172 -11.59 1.58 4.71
N ILE A 173 -12.91 1.70 4.55
CA ILE A 173 -13.82 0.56 4.56
C ILE A 173 -14.13 0.23 3.11
N PHE A 174 -13.88 -1.02 2.72
CA PHE A 174 -14.06 -1.53 1.37
C PHE A 174 -14.94 -2.77 1.40
N SER A 175 -15.81 -2.88 0.43
CA SER A 175 -16.55 -4.12 0.15
C SER A 175 -15.62 -5.18 -0.42
N LYS A 176 -15.98 -6.46 -0.27
CA LYS A 176 -15.12 -7.60 -0.60
C LYS A 176 -15.79 -8.49 -1.63
N ASN A 177 -15.04 -8.85 -2.68
CA ASN A 177 -15.42 -9.85 -3.65
C ASN A 177 -14.39 -10.99 -3.64
N ILE A 178 -14.81 -12.19 -3.25
CA ILE A 178 -13.89 -13.33 -3.14
C ILE A 178 -13.71 -13.97 -4.51
N ILE A 179 -12.48 -13.89 -5.02
CA ILE A 179 -12.07 -14.54 -6.26
C ILE A 179 -11.29 -15.81 -5.89
N LYS A 180 -11.84 -16.95 -6.21
CA LYS A 180 -11.14 -18.23 -6.01
C LYS A 180 -10.28 -18.51 -7.23
N MET A 181 -8.97 -18.65 -7.03
CA MET A 181 -8.05 -19.08 -8.09
C MET A 181 -7.72 -20.57 -7.91
N ASP A 182 -8.03 -21.35 -8.94
CA ASP A 182 -7.55 -22.72 -9.04
C ASP A 182 -6.13 -22.69 -9.60
N LYS A 183 -5.13 -23.02 -8.80
CA LYS A 183 -3.77 -23.29 -9.25
C LYS A 183 -3.21 -24.47 -8.46
N ASP A 184 -2.45 -25.32 -9.16
CA ASP A 184 -1.72 -26.48 -8.61
C ASP A 184 -0.50 -26.06 -7.75
N ILE A 185 -0.68 -25.16 -6.80
CA ILE A 185 0.37 -24.72 -5.89
C ILE A 185 0.03 -25.24 -4.48
N ASN A 186 0.99 -25.90 -3.85
CA ASN A 186 0.86 -26.31 -2.46
C ASN A 186 0.99 -25.09 -1.53
N TYR A 187 -0.15 -24.49 -1.22
CA TYR A 187 -0.20 -23.29 -0.38
C TYR A 187 0.03 -23.56 1.10
N ASP A 188 -0.25 -24.79 1.59
CA ASP A 188 -0.11 -25.13 3.02
C ASP A 188 1.33 -24.91 3.50
N THR A 189 2.31 -25.50 2.79
CA THR A 189 3.72 -25.33 3.17
C THR A 189 4.17 -23.86 3.05
N THR A 190 3.67 -23.15 2.06
CA THR A 190 4.02 -21.75 1.86
C THR A 190 3.43 -20.84 2.94
N TYR A 191 2.23 -21.12 3.38
CA TYR A 191 1.59 -20.38 4.46
C TYR A 191 2.28 -20.63 5.80
N ASP A 192 2.70 -21.86 6.07
CA ASP A 192 3.45 -22.20 7.26
C ASP A 192 4.84 -21.52 7.24
N GLU A 193 5.55 -21.54 6.11
CA GLU A 193 6.82 -20.83 5.95
C GLU A 193 6.69 -19.32 6.21
N ILE A 194 5.64 -18.68 5.69
CA ILE A 194 5.37 -17.25 5.91
C ILE A 194 5.04 -16.97 7.38
N ARG A 195 4.18 -17.81 7.98
CA ARG A 195 3.79 -17.67 9.40
C ARG A 195 4.99 -17.79 10.33
N ASP A 196 5.89 -18.72 10.06
CA ASP A 196 7.10 -18.92 10.85
C ASP A 196 8.02 -17.70 10.79
N ILE A 197 8.16 -17.09 9.61
CA ILE A 197 8.93 -15.86 9.43
C ILE A 197 8.29 -14.69 10.17
N ILE A 198 6.95 -14.57 10.16
CA ILE A 198 6.22 -13.52 10.87
C ILE A 198 6.43 -13.60 12.37
N ASN A 199 6.43 -14.81 12.91
CA ASN A 199 6.54 -15.05 14.34
C ASN A 199 7.99 -15.09 14.85
N ASP A 200 8.97 -14.98 13.95
CA ASP A 200 10.39 -14.92 14.32
C ASP A 200 10.78 -13.50 14.71
N GLU A 201 10.62 -13.17 15.98
CA GLU A 201 11.01 -11.88 16.56
C GLU A 201 12.52 -11.56 16.44
N SER A 202 13.35 -12.55 16.09
CA SER A 202 14.80 -12.40 15.97
C SER A 202 15.28 -11.99 14.59
N ILE A 203 14.38 -12.03 13.60
CA ILE A 203 14.71 -11.74 12.19
C ILE A 203 14.89 -10.23 11.97
N SER A 204 15.93 -9.83 11.24
CA SER A 204 16.08 -8.44 10.82
C SER A 204 15.03 -8.06 9.78
N GLU A 205 14.73 -6.76 9.67
CA GLU A 205 13.74 -6.26 8.73
C GLU A 205 14.09 -6.61 7.28
N ASP A 206 15.35 -6.46 6.91
CA ASP A 206 15.84 -6.77 5.55
C ASP A 206 15.78 -8.27 5.26
N ASP A 207 16.21 -9.12 6.18
CA ASP A 207 16.14 -10.58 6.04
C ASP A 207 14.70 -11.09 5.99
N PHE A 208 13.81 -10.45 6.74
CA PHE A 208 12.39 -10.74 6.73
C PHE A 208 11.81 -10.56 5.31
N PHE A 209 12.06 -9.41 4.70
CA PHE A 209 11.58 -9.13 3.35
C PHE A 209 12.19 -10.06 2.31
N ASP A 210 13.47 -10.34 2.39
CA ASP A 210 14.13 -11.24 1.47
C ASP A 210 13.55 -12.65 1.55
N LYS A 211 13.31 -13.18 2.75
CA LYS A 211 12.71 -14.50 2.94
C LYS A 211 11.26 -14.56 2.43
N VAL A 212 10.43 -13.58 2.75
CA VAL A 212 9.05 -13.53 2.26
C VAL A 212 9.02 -13.43 0.72
N ASN A 213 9.90 -12.62 0.13
CA ASN A 213 10.04 -12.52 -1.32
C ASN A 213 10.44 -13.85 -1.98
N GLN A 214 11.38 -14.58 -1.38
CA GLN A 214 11.79 -15.89 -1.88
C GLN A 214 10.63 -16.88 -1.87
N ILE A 215 9.79 -16.86 -0.83
CA ILE A 215 8.63 -17.73 -0.73
C ILE A 215 7.59 -17.37 -1.78
N ILE A 216 7.23 -16.09 -1.91
CA ILE A 216 6.28 -15.62 -2.91
C ILE A 216 6.80 -15.89 -4.34
N GLY A 217 8.10 -15.80 -4.56
CA GLY A 217 8.74 -16.16 -5.82
C GLY A 217 8.55 -17.63 -6.23
N LYS A 218 8.40 -18.54 -5.26
CA LYS A 218 8.12 -19.97 -5.51
C LYS A 218 6.64 -20.22 -5.90
N LEU A 219 5.73 -19.25 -5.67
CA LEU A 219 4.30 -19.35 -6.00
C LEU A 219 3.98 -18.99 -7.46
N LYS A 220 4.99 -18.64 -8.24
CA LYS A 220 4.93 -18.32 -9.68
C LYS A 220 5.28 -19.53 -10.52
#